data_0b587a7e1789614c100e9a83c55c8dac
#
_entry.id   0b587a7e1789614c100e9a83c55c8dac
#
_cell.length_a   1.000
_cell.length_b   1.000
_cell.length_c   1.000
_cell.angle_alpha   90.00
_cell.angle_beta   90.00
_cell.angle_gamma   90.00
#
_symmetry.space_group_name_H-M   'P 1'
#
loop_
_entity.id
_entity.type
_entity.pdbx_description
1 polymer ?
#
loop_
_entity_poly.entity_id
_entity_poly.type
_entity_poly.pdbx_seq_one_letter_code
_entity_poly.pdbx_strand_id
1 'polypeptide(L)'
;MTFPFLEIVEATTPDPNLLMWKYADEDKEIKNGAKLTVRESQVAVFLNEGKIADVFRPGLHSLSTENIPILSSLKGWKYGFNSPFKADIYFVNTRQFVNNKWGTPAPILMRDPEFGQVRIRAFGTFDIQIKDFETFFRQYAGSYKSFTIFELQHELRDFIAPKFGEVLAKENISVKDVAGNVTELGKKVEPFLKPYFEQFGIDLVTFTITSVTLPDEVSAHFDKITNMNMVSDMDKFTKFQTAEAIGQKGTAINEGMMMGMMMNQLQNQSNNQSNNQNATDDITSKLQKLKTLFENGLIDETEFKTKKAELINKL
;
A
#
# COMPACT_ATOMS: atom_id res chain seq x y z
N MET A 1 30.74 -45.65 30.98
CA MET A 1 31.14 -44.42 30.29
C MET A 1 29.87 -43.76 29.80
N THR A 2 29.36 -42.80 30.55
CA THR A 2 28.24 -41.96 30.13
C THR A 2 28.81 -40.93 29.16
N PHE A 3 28.46 -41.03 27.90
CA PHE A 3 28.76 -39.97 26.94
C PHE A 3 28.10 -38.71 27.45
N PRO A 4 28.81 -37.58 27.59
CA PRO A 4 28.17 -36.33 27.90
C PRO A 4 27.23 -36.04 26.75
N PHE A 5 25.92 -35.99 26.99
CA PHE A 5 24.97 -35.56 25.99
C PHE A 5 25.34 -34.13 25.60
N LEU A 6 25.72 -33.96 24.33
CA LEU A 6 25.99 -32.66 23.78
C LEU A 6 24.66 -31.90 23.74
N GLU A 7 24.59 -30.82 24.49
CA GLU A 7 23.40 -29.94 24.45
C GLU A 7 23.41 -29.15 23.16
N ILE A 8 22.29 -29.21 22.45
CA ILE A 8 22.10 -28.45 21.21
C ILE A 8 21.02 -27.40 21.45
N VAL A 9 21.41 -26.14 21.39
CA VAL A 9 20.53 -24.99 21.44
C VAL A 9 20.15 -24.62 20.00
N GLU A 10 18.95 -24.89 19.64
CA GLU A 10 18.41 -24.59 18.31
C GLU A 10 16.98 -24.11 18.46
N ALA A 11 16.62 -23.04 17.73
CA ALA A 11 15.25 -22.58 17.70
C ALA A 11 14.66 -22.72 16.30
N THR A 12 13.64 -23.56 16.20
CA THR A 12 12.73 -23.53 15.06
C THR A 12 11.67 -22.49 15.35
N THR A 13 11.38 -21.63 14.37
CA THR A 13 10.31 -20.63 14.51
C THR A 13 8.96 -21.34 14.40
N PRO A 14 8.22 -21.53 15.50
CA PRO A 14 6.92 -22.21 15.46
C PRO A 14 5.84 -21.36 14.79
N ASP A 15 5.99 -20.03 14.83
CA ASP A 15 5.09 -19.05 14.23
C ASP A 15 5.85 -18.21 13.21
N PRO A 16 5.42 -18.20 11.94
CA PRO A 16 6.04 -17.38 10.89
C PRO A 16 5.91 -15.87 11.14
N ASN A 17 5.05 -15.44 12.04
CA ASN A 17 4.85 -14.04 12.35
C ASN A 17 5.78 -13.48 13.44
N LEU A 18 6.58 -14.34 14.08
CA LEU A 18 7.52 -13.93 15.11
C LEU A 18 8.68 -13.12 14.51
N LEU A 19 8.88 -11.93 15.03
CA LEU A 19 10.05 -11.07 14.78
C LEU A 19 11.18 -11.42 15.75
N MET A 20 10.82 -11.65 17.03
CA MET A 20 11.75 -11.95 18.10
C MET A 20 11.06 -12.86 19.12
N TRP A 21 11.80 -13.81 19.70
CA TRP A 21 11.32 -14.62 20.81
C TRP A 21 12.45 -15.07 21.70
N LYS A 22 12.12 -15.26 22.98
CA LYS A 22 13.03 -15.83 23.95
C LYS A 22 13.09 -17.35 23.79
N TYR A 23 14.27 -17.91 23.79
CA TYR A 23 14.47 -19.34 23.85
C TYR A 23 13.93 -19.87 25.18
N ALA A 24 13.00 -20.82 25.09
CA ALA A 24 12.42 -21.45 26.28
C ALA A 24 13.35 -22.57 26.76
N ASP A 25 14.19 -22.26 27.72
CA ASP A 25 14.92 -23.22 28.51
C ASP A 25 14.31 -23.19 29.91
N GLU A 26 13.73 -24.32 30.35
CA GLU A 26 13.06 -24.41 31.63
C GLU A 26 14.04 -24.19 32.79
N ASP A 27 15.28 -24.63 32.64
CA ASP A 27 16.31 -24.51 33.67
C ASP A 27 17.18 -23.25 33.50
N LYS A 28 17.13 -22.59 32.35
CA LYS A 28 17.98 -21.42 31.95
C LYS A 28 19.49 -21.71 32.09
N GLU A 29 19.87 -22.95 32.14
CA GLU A 29 21.24 -23.41 32.31
C GLU A 29 21.81 -23.92 31.00
N ILE A 30 22.61 -23.13 30.34
CA ILE A 30 23.33 -23.54 29.14
C ILE A 30 24.64 -24.17 29.57
N LYS A 31 24.86 -25.43 29.21
CA LYS A 31 26.07 -26.14 29.55
C LYS A 31 27.28 -25.62 28.78
N ASN A 32 28.43 -25.53 29.47
CA ASN A 32 29.67 -25.21 28.79
C ASN A 32 29.99 -26.27 27.72
N GLY A 33 30.28 -25.85 26.52
CA GLY A 33 30.49 -26.71 25.34
C GLY A 33 29.23 -27.06 24.56
N ALA A 34 28.06 -26.53 24.93
CA ALA A 34 26.84 -26.66 24.17
C ALA A 34 27.04 -26.12 22.75
N LYS A 35 26.29 -26.65 21.80
CA LYS A 35 26.27 -26.17 20.40
C LYS A 35 25.06 -25.32 20.14
N LEU A 36 25.29 -24.09 19.68
CA LEU A 36 24.24 -23.19 19.25
C LEU A 36 24.15 -23.22 17.72
N THR A 37 23.02 -23.66 17.21
CA THR A 37 22.72 -23.58 15.78
C THR A 37 21.86 -22.37 15.51
N VAL A 38 22.39 -21.40 14.76
CA VAL A 38 21.65 -20.24 14.25
C VAL A 38 21.39 -20.48 12.77
N ARG A 39 20.13 -20.48 12.38
CA ARG A 39 19.73 -20.72 10.99
C ARG A 39 19.96 -19.48 10.13
N GLU A 40 20.02 -19.67 8.82
CA GLU A 40 19.93 -18.57 7.87
C GLU A 40 18.71 -17.74 8.18
N SER A 41 18.79 -16.43 7.99
CA SER A 41 17.73 -15.48 8.35
C SER A 41 17.36 -15.39 9.84
N GLN A 42 18.23 -15.84 10.73
CA GLN A 42 18.11 -15.64 12.18
C GLN A 42 19.41 -15.07 12.77
N VAL A 43 19.27 -14.43 13.93
CA VAL A 43 20.38 -14.01 14.78
C VAL A 43 20.03 -14.41 16.21
N ALA A 44 20.98 -14.98 16.95
CA ALA A 44 20.80 -15.25 18.37
C ALA A 44 21.49 -14.19 19.20
N VAL A 45 20.78 -13.62 20.16
CA VAL A 45 21.26 -12.57 21.07
C VAL A 45 21.32 -13.13 22.49
N PHE A 46 22.49 -13.09 23.07
CA PHE A 46 22.70 -13.50 24.46
C PHE A 46 22.64 -12.28 25.37
N LEU A 47 21.86 -12.41 26.43
CA LEU A 47 21.81 -11.43 27.51
C LEU A 47 22.50 -11.95 28.75
N ASN A 48 23.32 -11.11 29.34
CA ASN A 48 23.85 -11.29 30.69
C ASN A 48 23.35 -10.15 31.57
N GLU A 49 22.66 -10.46 32.64
CA GLU A 49 22.11 -9.49 33.58
C GLU A 49 21.27 -8.39 32.86
N GLY A 50 20.51 -8.80 31.84
CA GLY A 50 19.64 -7.89 31.06
C GLY A 50 20.38 -7.04 30.02
N LYS A 51 21.69 -7.22 29.82
CA LYS A 51 22.48 -6.51 28.80
C LYS A 51 22.88 -7.45 27.67
N ILE A 52 22.92 -6.95 26.45
CA ILE A 52 23.48 -7.69 25.31
C ILE A 52 24.92 -8.02 25.60
N ALA A 53 25.22 -9.32 25.66
CA ALA A 53 26.55 -9.85 25.91
C ALA A 53 27.23 -10.24 24.60
N ASP A 54 26.58 -11.12 23.83
CA ASP A 54 27.09 -11.64 22.58
C ASP A 54 25.97 -11.78 21.54
N VAL A 55 26.38 -11.74 20.27
CA VAL A 55 25.47 -11.89 19.11
C VAL A 55 26.05 -12.92 18.15
N PHE A 56 25.25 -13.93 17.84
CA PHE A 56 25.62 -15.03 16.95
C PHE A 56 24.85 -14.93 15.64
N ARG A 57 25.60 -14.84 14.56
CA ARG A 57 25.08 -14.84 13.18
C ARG A 57 24.81 -16.29 12.71
N PRO A 58 24.19 -16.52 11.55
CA PRO A 58 23.96 -17.87 11.01
C PRO A 58 25.20 -18.75 11.05
N GLY A 59 25.03 -19.99 11.50
CA GLY A 59 26.10 -20.97 11.62
C GLY A 59 26.00 -21.83 12.88
N LEU A 60 26.94 -22.72 13.02
CA LEU A 60 27.13 -23.58 14.20
C LEU A 60 28.20 -22.99 15.11
N HIS A 61 27.83 -22.60 16.31
CA HIS A 61 28.71 -21.99 17.30
C HIS A 61 28.92 -22.92 18.49
N SER A 62 30.15 -22.94 19.01
CA SER A 62 30.44 -23.67 20.25
C SER A 62 30.43 -22.68 21.41
N LEU A 63 29.52 -22.88 22.34
CA LEU A 63 29.39 -22.07 23.54
C LEU A 63 30.41 -22.52 24.57
N SER A 64 31.62 -21.98 24.52
CA SER A 64 32.68 -22.24 25.45
C SER A 64 33.30 -20.94 25.96
N THR A 65 33.82 -20.97 27.18
CA THR A 65 34.51 -19.84 27.80
C THR A 65 35.73 -19.39 27.05
N GLU A 66 36.31 -20.21 26.18
CA GLU A 66 37.50 -19.89 25.38
C GLU A 66 37.15 -19.05 24.12
N ASN A 67 35.93 -19.26 23.59
CA ASN A 67 35.52 -18.67 22.31
C ASN A 67 34.62 -17.45 22.45
N ILE A 68 34.13 -17.15 23.65
CA ILE A 68 33.18 -16.07 23.89
C ILE A 68 33.74 -15.19 25.03
N PRO A 69 34.39 -14.08 24.73
CA PRO A 69 35.09 -13.23 25.70
C PRO A 69 34.23 -12.76 26.87
N ILE A 70 32.95 -12.52 26.63
CA ILE A 70 32.01 -12.03 27.66
C ILE A 70 31.50 -13.18 28.53
N LEU A 71 31.28 -14.39 27.99
CA LEU A 71 30.99 -15.56 28.78
C LEU A 71 32.17 -15.96 29.67
N SER A 72 33.41 -15.65 29.27
CA SER A 72 34.59 -15.87 30.09
C SER A 72 34.67 -14.98 31.34
N SER A 73 34.00 -13.83 31.31
CA SER A 73 33.88 -12.89 32.43
C SER A 73 32.82 -13.33 33.45
N LEU A 74 31.94 -14.26 33.09
CA LEU A 74 30.94 -14.83 33.96
C LEU A 74 31.63 -15.70 35.00
N LYS A 75 31.80 -15.15 36.20
CA LYS A 75 32.44 -15.80 37.35
C LYS A 75 31.68 -17.05 37.81
N GLY A 76 31.83 -18.14 37.20
CA GLY A 76 31.13 -19.39 37.59
C GLY A 76 30.98 -20.36 36.44
N TRP A 77 31.06 -19.93 35.21
CA TRP A 77 30.98 -20.85 34.06
C TRP A 77 32.17 -21.85 34.04
N LYS A 78 33.34 -21.46 34.59
CA LYS A 78 34.51 -22.35 34.71
C LYS A 78 34.29 -23.54 35.62
N TYR A 79 33.33 -23.49 36.53
CA TYR A 79 33.17 -24.49 37.60
C TYR A 79 32.06 -25.51 37.34
N GLY A 80 31.54 -25.59 36.12
CA GLY A 80 30.56 -26.59 35.65
C GLY A 80 29.56 -27.03 36.72
N PHE A 81 28.28 -26.95 36.43
CA PHE A 81 27.18 -27.57 37.17
C PHE A 81 26.38 -26.76 38.21
N ASN A 82 26.85 -25.65 38.73
CA ASN A 82 25.99 -24.78 39.56
C ASN A 82 26.34 -23.31 39.37
N SER A 83 26.19 -22.80 38.16
CA SER A 83 26.34 -21.37 37.93
C SER A 83 25.06 -20.63 38.33
N PRO A 84 25.13 -19.64 39.23
CA PRO A 84 23.99 -18.79 39.54
C PRO A 84 23.62 -17.86 38.38
N PHE A 85 24.37 -17.92 37.30
CA PHE A 85 24.19 -17.03 36.15
C PHE A 85 23.26 -17.66 35.13
N LYS A 86 22.11 -17.05 35.00
CA LYS A 86 21.11 -17.43 33.99
C LYS A 86 21.28 -16.49 32.78
N ALA A 87 21.72 -17.03 31.64
CA ALA A 87 21.76 -16.31 30.40
C ALA A 87 20.39 -16.43 29.73
N ASP A 88 19.85 -15.32 29.24
CA ASP A 88 18.69 -15.33 28.40
C ASP A 88 19.13 -15.33 26.95
N ILE A 89 18.57 -16.22 26.14
CA ILE A 89 18.83 -16.28 24.70
C ILE A 89 17.56 -15.82 24.00
N TYR A 90 17.73 -14.91 23.06
CA TYR A 90 16.68 -14.48 22.16
C TYR A 90 17.06 -14.78 20.73
N PHE A 91 16.10 -15.19 19.93
CA PHE A 91 16.24 -15.29 18.49
C PHE A 91 15.50 -14.14 17.83
N VAL A 92 16.12 -13.54 16.82
CA VAL A 92 15.55 -12.48 16.00
C VAL A 92 15.53 -12.95 14.56
N ASN A 93 14.36 -12.87 13.91
CA ASN A 93 14.23 -13.18 12.50
C ASN A 93 14.72 -11.98 11.66
N THR A 94 15.65 -12.23 10.76
CA THR A 94 16.20 -11.23 9.82
C THR A 94 15.71 -11.45 8.38
N ARG A 95 14.74 -12.34 8.16
CA ARG A 95 14.06 -12.52 6.88
C ARG A 95 13.18 -11.34 6.55
N GLN A 96 12.75 -11.24 5.31
CA GLN A 96 11.71 -10.28 4.94
C GLN A 96 10.33 -10.72 5.42
N PHE A 97 9.57 -9.76 5.95
CA PHE A 97 8.17 -9.88 6.27
C PHE A 97 7.39 -9.09 5.24
N VAL A 98 6.68 -9.81 4.38
CA VAL A 98 6.02 -9.26 3.20
C VAL A 98 4.51 -9.08 3.40
N ASN A 99 3.91 -8.21 2.57
CA ASN A 99 2.46 -7.97 2.54
C ASN A 99 1.86 -7.49 3.88
N ASN A 100 2.61 -6.73 4.66
CA ASN A 100 2.10 -6.12 5.89
C ASN A 100 1.15 -5.00 5.53
N LYS A 101 -0.09 -5.07 6.01
CA LYS A 101 -1.14 -4.12 5.65
C LYS A 101 -1.04 -2.83 6.47
N TRP A 102 -1.20 -1.71 5.81
CA TRP A 102 -1.37 -0.41 6.44
C TRP A 102 -2.60 0.30 5.89
N GLY A 103 -3.09 1.29 6.61
CA GLY A 103 -4.19 2.13 6.17
C GLY A 103 -4.38 3.31 7.11
N THR A 104 -5.04 4.34 6.63
CA THR A 104 -5.36 5.52 7.42
C THR A 104 -6.54 5.20 8.34
N PRO A 105 -6.38 5.29 9.67
CA PRO A 105 -7.46 4.98 10.62
C PRO A 105 -8.62 5.97 10.49
N ALA A 106 -8.31 7.23 10.16
CA ALA A 106 -9.26 8.28 9.86
C ALA A 106 -8.93 8.94 8.51
N PRO A 107 -9.90 9.63 7.88
CA PRO A 107 -9.61 10.40 6.67
C PRO A 107 -8.55 11.47 6.93
N ILE A 108 -7.57 11.56 6.03
CA ILE A 108 -6.55 12.61 6.05
C ILE A 108 -7.07 13.81 5.26
N LEU A 109 -6.93 15.00 5.84
CA LEU A 109 -7.25 16.25 5.17
C LEU A 109 -6.06 16.67 4.30
N MET A 110 -6.27 16.80 2.99
CA MET A 110 -5.29 17.35 2.07
C MET A 110 -5.85 18.61 1.38
N ARG A 111 -4.95 19.48 0.97
CA ARG A 111 -5.30 20.66 0.19
C ARG A 111 -5.08 20.36 -1.29
N ASP A 112 -6.14 20.50 -2.07
CA ASP A 112 -6.13 20.34 -3.51
C ASP A 112 -6.31 21.70 -4.20
N PRO A 113 -5.60 22.01 -5.30
CA PRO A 113 -5.73 23.27 -6.01
C PRO A 113 -7.11 23.49 -6.64
N GLU A 114 -7.79 22.41 -7.05
CA GLU A 114 -9.08 22.46 -7.75
C GLU A 114 -10.27 22.29 -6.79
N PHE A 115 -10.15 21.35 -5.83
CA PHE A 115 -11.23 20.98 -4.92
C PHE A 115 -11.12 21.64 -3.52
N GLY A 116 -10.04 22.39 -3.26
CA GLY A 116 -9.82 23.00 -1.95
C GLY A 116 -9.39 21.97 -0.88
N GLN A 117 -10.18 21.78 0.17
CA GLN A 117 -9.88 20.82 1.23
C GLN A 117 -10.62 19.51 0.98
N VAL A 118 -9.88 18.45 0.75
CA VAL A 118 -10.41 17.12 0.47
C VAL A 118 -10.00 16.14 1.56
N ARG A 119 -10.90 15.27 1.95
CA ARG A 119 -10.65 14.16 2.89
C ARG A 119 -10.44 12.88 2.11
N ILE A 120 -9.27 12.25 2.28
CA ILE A 120 -8.94 10.99 1.60
C ILE A 120 -8.66 9.89 2.62
N ARG A 121 -8.88 8.65 2.19
CA ARG A 121 -8.39 7.46 2.87
C ARG A 121 -7.48 6.69 1.94
N ALA A 122 -6.39 6.18 2.48
CA ALA A 122 -5.45 5.37 1.73
C ALA A 122 -5.16 4.07 2.48
N PHE A 123 -4.89 3.01 1.72
CA PHE A 123 -4.42 1.75 2.25
C PHE A 123 -3.49 1.06 1.26
N GLY A 124 -2.68 0.16 1.79
CA GLY A 124 -1.71 -0.55 0.98
C GLY A 124 -0.95 -1.60 1.78
N THR A 125 0.23 -1.92 1.31
CA THR A 125 1.12 -2.89 1.94
C THR A 125 2.53 -2.33 2.07
N PHE A 126 3.28 -2.88 3.00
CA PHE A 126 4.70 -2.62 3.14
C PHE A 126 5.45 -3.91 3.49
N ASP A 127 6.69 -3.97 3.07
CA ASP A 127 7.59 -5.07 3.35
C ASP A 127 8.74 -4.57 4.19
N ILE A 128 9.10 -5.31 5.22
CA ILE A 128 10.17 -4.95 6.14
C ILE A 128 11.15 -6.08 6.35
N GLN A 129 12.34 -5.71 6.80
CA GLN A 129 13.38 -6.60 7.25
C GLN A 129 14.08 -6.02 8.48
N ILE A 130 14.37 -6.83 9.50
CA ILE A 130 15.21 -6.40 10.62
C ILE A 130 16.65 -6.42 10.13
N LYS A 131 17.26 -5.23 10.05
CA LYS A 131 18.62 -5.04 9.54
C LYS A 131 19.61 -4.71 10.63
N ASP A 132 19.26 -3.80 11.51
CA ASP A 132 19.99 -3.53 12.74
C ASP A 132 19.26 -4.19 13.91
N PHE A 133 19.59 -5.46 14.12
CA PHE A 133 18.97 -6.27 15.17
C PHE A 133 19.33 -5.79 16.59
N GLU A 134 20.47 -5.11 16.80
CA GLU A 134 20.83 -4.57 18.11
C GLU A 134 19.90 -3.43 18.50
N THR A 135 19.69 -2.48 17.60
CA THR A 135 18.76 -1.37 17.81
C THR A 135 17.34 -1.88 17.99
N PHE A 136 16.89 -2.81 17.13
CA PHE A 136 15.58 -3.45 17.25
C PHE A 136 15.42 -4.15 18.60
N PHE A 137 16.41 -4.95 18.98
CA PHE A 137 16.39 -5.70 20.23
C PHE A 137 16.32 -4.79 21.46
N ARG A 138 17.13 -3.72 21.49
CA ARG A 138 17.12 -2.73 22.60
C ARG A 138 15.76 -2.06 22.74
N GLN A 139 15.06 -1.83 21.64
CA GLN A 139 13.75 -1.21 21.65
C GLN A 139 12.67 -2.12 22.23
N TYR A 140 12.68 -3.40 21.88
CA TYR A 140 11.55 -4.30 22.12
C TYR A 140 11.81 -5.40 23.16
N ALA A 141 13.04 -5.86 23.33
CA ALA A 141 13.35 -7.04 24.17
C ALA A 141 13.04 -6.84 25.67
N GLY A 142 13.12 -5.63 26.17
CA GLY A 142 12.83 -5.35 27.59
C GLY A 142 11.35 -5.51 27.96
N SER A 143 10.45 -5.41 26.98
CA SER A 143 9.01 -5.38 27.17
C SER A 143 8.32 -6.69 26.78
N TYR A 144 8.95 -7.50 25.91
CA TYR A 144 8.31 -8.66 25.30
C TYR A 144 9.15 -9.93 25.46
N LYS A 145 8.51 -11.05 25.85
CA LYS A 145 9.11 -12.38 25.74
C LYS A 145 9.12 -12.89 24.29
N SER A 146 8.12 -12.52 23.53
CA SER A 146 7.99 -12.71 22.09
C SER A 146 7.37 -11.47 21.50
N PHE A 147 7.78 -11.09 20.29
CA PHE A 147 7.29 -9.94 19.58
C PHE A 147 6.97 -10.33 18.15
N THR A 148 5.76 -10.03 17.72
CA THR A 148 5.21 -10.45 16.43
C THR A 148 5.13 -9.28 15.45
N ILE A 149 5.01 -9.60 14.17
CA ILE A 149 4.76 -8.60 13.13
C ILE A 149 3.44 -7.84 13.35
N PHE A 150 2.44 -8.45 13.98
CA PHE A 150 1.14 -7.81 14.24
C PHE A 150 1.25 -6.70 15.30
N GLU A 151 2.05 -6.92 16.34
CA GLU A 151 2.32 -5.92 17.36
C GLU A 151 3.07 -4.73 16.75
N LEU A 152 4.08 -5.01 15.94
CA LEU A 152 4.83 -3.98 15.20
C LEU A 152 3.92 -3.20 14.22
N GLN A 153 3.06 -3.88 13.47
CA GLN A 153 2.11 -3.24 12.57
C GLN A 153 1.21 -2.23 13.27
N HIS A 154 0.80 -2.53 14.50
CA HIS A 154 -0.04 -1.62 15.26
C HIS A 154 0.70 -0.31 15.56
N GLU A 155 1.94 -0.37 16.01
CA GLU A 155 2.76 0.80 16.28
C GLU A 155 3.07 1.60 15.01
N LEU A 156 3.42 0.91 13.93
CA LEU A 156 3.78 1.56 12.67
C LEU A 156 2.58 2.21 11.97
N ARG A 157 1.37 1.68 12.12
CA ARG A 157 0.15 2.24 11.51
C ARG A 157 -0.08 3.68 11.96
N ASP A 158 0.07 3.94 13.25
CA ASP A 158 -0.18 5.26 13.83
C ASP A 158 0.83 6.30 13.35
N PHE A 159 1.98 5.84 12.87
CA PHE A 159 3.00 6.68 12.29
C PHE A 159 2.85 6.88 10.78
N ILE A 160 2.55 5.84 10.01
CA ILE A 160 2.47 5.89 8.54
C ILE A 160 1.43 6.91 8.09
N ALA A 161 0.25 6.93 8.71
CA ALA A 161 -0.85 7.78 8.28
C ALA A 161 -0.56 9.29 8.38
N PRO A 162 -0.03 9.84 9.50
CA PRO A 162 0.37 11.24 9.57
C PRO A 162 1.48 11.60 8.57
N LYS A 163 2.48 10.73 8.41
CA LYS A 163 3.57 10.95 7.45
C LYS A 163 3.11 10.94 6.01
N PHE A 164 2.18 10.06 5.67
CA PHE A 164 1.54 10.07 4.37
C PHE A 164 0.86 11.43 4.09
N GLY A 165 0.10 11.96 5.05
CA GLY A 165 -0.52 13.29 4.94
C GLY A 165 0.49 14.43 4.82
N GLU A 166 1.60 14.38 5.57
CA GLU A 166 2.70 15.35 5.48
C GLU A 166 3.33 15.40 4.08
N VAL A 167 3.57 14.23 3.47
CA VAL A 167 4.14 14.12 2.13
C VAL A 167 3.19 14.69 1.09
N LEU A 168 1.89 14.34 1.17
CA LEU A 168 0.89 14.88 0.24
C LEU A 168 0.85 16.41 0.27
N ALA A 169 0.92 16.99 1.46
CA ALA A 169 0.92 18.45 1.63
C ALA A 169 2.21 19.11 1.12
N LYS A 170 3.38 18.48 1.39
CA LYS A 170 4.68 19.02 1.02
C LYS A 170 4.93 18.98 -0.48
N GLU A 171 4.54 17.89 -1.13
CA GLU A 171 4.75 17.67 -2.57
C GLU A 171 3.66 18.32 -3.43
N ASN A 172 2.66 19.01 -2.83
CA ASN A 172 1.51 19.60 -3.53
C ASN A 172 0.83 18.63 -4.50
N ILE A 173 0.68 17.37 -4.09
CA ILE A 173 0.12 16.32 -4.92
C ILE A 173 -1.38 16.55 -5.05
N SER A 174 -1.90 16.58 -6.29
CA SER A 174 -3.33 16.75 -6.53
C SER A 174 -4.12 15.47 -6.28
N VAL A 175 -5.42 15.62 -6.02
CA VAL A 175 -6.35 14.48 -5.90
C VAL A 175 -6.38 13.64 -7.18
N LYS A 176 -6.25 14.27 -8.35
CA LYS A 176 -6.16 13.58 -9.64
C LYS A 176 -4.92 12.70 -9.72
N ASP A 177 -3.77 13.20 -9.27
CA ASP A 177 -2.52 12.45 -9.26
C ASP A 177 -2.56 11.31 -8.25
N VAL A 178 -3.16 11.54 -7.07
CA VAL A 178 -3.35 10.52 -6.04
C VAL A 178 -4.23 9.37 -6.54
N ALA A 179 -5.32 9.66 -7.23
CA ALA A 179 -6.23 8.66 -7.75
C ALA A 179 -5.69 7.97 -9.01
N GLY A 180 -4.96 8.70 -9.85
CA GLY A 180 -4.50 8.22 -11.15
C GLY A 180 -3.19 7.43 -11.11
N ASN A 181 -2.30 7.66 -10.12
CA ASN A 181 -0.98 7.05 -10.09
C ASN A 181 -0.49 6.68 -8.67
N VAL A 182 -1.19 5.74 -8.04
CA VAL A 182 -0.86 5.28 -6.69
C VAL A 182 0.55 4.69 -6.57
N THR A 183 1.08 4.11 -7.64
CA THR A 183 2.42 3.52 -7.67
C THR A 183 3.50 4.59 -7.55
N GLU A 184 3.40 5.67 -8.33
CA GLU A 184 4.33 6.80 -8.25
C GLU A 184 4.23 7.52 -6.90
N LEU A 185 3.02 7.62 -6.36
CA LEU A 185 2.80 8.17 -5.04
C LEU A 185 3.51 7.34 -3.97
N GLY A 186 3.42 6.01 -4.03
CA GLY A 186 4.15 5.12 -3.14
C GLY A 186 5.65 5.38 -3.13
N LYS A 187 6.26 5.49 -4.30
CA LYS A 187 7.69 5.80 -4.46
C LYS A 187 8.09 7.17 -3.90
N LYS A 188 7.19 8.16 -3.95
CA LYS A 188 7.43 9.47 -3.35
C LYS A 188 7.34 9.45 -1.83
N VAL A 189 6.46 8.64 -1.28
CA VAL A 189 6.23 8.53 0.18
C VAL A 189 7.31 7.69 0.86
N GLU A 190 7.79 6.63 0.24
CA GLU A 190 8.76 5.68 0.80
C GLU A 190 10.01 6.35 1.39
N PRO A 191 10.70 7.31 0.73
CA PRO A 191 11.91 7.95 1.28
C PRO A 191 11.66 8.73 2.58
N PHE A 192 10.44 9.21 2.80
CA PHE A 192 10.07 9.93 4.02
C PHE A 192 9.75 9.00 5.19
N LEU A 193 9.31 7.78 4.88
CA LEU A 193 9.03 6.75 5.88
C LEU A 193 10.29 6.02 6.32
N LYS A 194 11.20 5.75 5.39
CA LYS A 194 12.38 4.92 5.61
C LYS A 194 13.22 5.32 6.83
N PRO A 195 13.59 6.60 7.06
CA PRO A 195 14.38 6.99 8.22
C PRO A 195 13.70 6.70 9.56
N TYR A 196 12.38 6.70 9.57
CA TYR A 196 11.64 6.37 10.78
C TYR A 196 11.71 4.87 11.11
N PHE A 197 11.59 4.01 10.11
CA PHE A 197 11.76 2.57 10.32
C PHE A 197 13.18 2.23 10.77
N GLU A 198 14.19 2.92 10.22
CA GLU A 198 15.60 2.75 10.58
C GLU A 198 15.88 3.07 12.06
N GLN A 199 15.15 4.00 12.68
CA GLN A 199 15.29 4.32 14.12
C GLN A 199 14.98 3.12 15.01
N PHE A 200 14.18 2.17 14.52
CA PHE A 200 13.84 0.92 15.22
C PHE A 200 14.67 -0.28 14.76
N GLY A 201 15.71 -0.05 13.96
CA GLY A 201 16.54 -1.12 13.40
C GLY A 201 15.87 -1.89 12.25
N ILE A 202 14.79 -1.34 11.69
CA ILE A 202 13.98 -1.94 10.64
C ILE A 202 14.28 -1.27 9.31
N ASP A 203 14.53 -2.06 8.26
CA ASP A 203 14.60 -1.57 6.89
C ASP A 203 13.21 -1.67 6.24
N LEU A 204 12.72 -0.58 5.71
CA LEU A 204 11.54 -0.55 4.85
C LEU A 204 11.99 -0.95 3.45
N VAL A 205 11.68 -2.19 3.04
CA VAL A 205 12.12 -2.76 1.75
C VAL A 205 11.25 -2.25 0.61
N THR A 206 9.93 -2.22 0.85
CA THR A 206 8.95 -1.78 -0.16
C THR A 206 7.78 -1.10 0.55
N PHE A 207 7.30 0.00 -0.03
CA PHE A 207 6.07 0.66 0.40
C PHE A 207 5.13 0.82 -0.79
N THR A 208 3.94 0.26 -0.69
CA THR A 208 2.95 0.26 -1.78
C THR A 208 1.63 0.85 -1.31
N ILE A 209 1.07 1.72 -2.13
CA ILE A 209 -0.30 2.19 -1.98
C ILE A 209 -1.16 1.38 -2.95
N THR A 210 -2.13 0.66 -2.41
CA THR A 210 -3.02 -0.19 -3.20
C THR A 210 -4.21 0.60 -3.73
N SER A 211 -4.76 1.48 -2.89
CA SER A 211 -5.90 2.30 -3.27
C SER A 211 -5.99 3.55 -2.41
N VAL A 212 -6.57 4.58 -3.00
CA VAL A 212 -6.97 5.80 -2.31
C VAL A 212 -8.45 6.03 -2.57
N THR A 213 -9.21 6.19 -1.49
CA THR A 213 -10.66 6.45 -1.53
C THR A 213 -10.88 7.94 -1.40
N LEU A 214 -11.62 8.50 -2.35
CA LEU A 214 -12.05 9.89 -2.38
C LEU A 214 -13.46 10.01 -1.78
N PRO A 215 -13.87 11.21 -1.31
CA PRO A 215 -15.26 11.49 -0.98
C PRO A 215 -16.18 11.33 -2.19
N ASP A 216 -17.44 10.97 -1.92
CA ASP A 216 -18.43 10.73 -2.97
C ASP A 216 -18.67 11.97 -3.84
N GLU A 217 -18.61 13.17 -3.25
CA GLU A 217 -18.78 14.43 -3.97
C GLU A 217 -17.65 14.67 -4.99
N VAL A 218 -16.41 14.31 -4.63
CA VAL A 218 -15.25 14.42 -5.52
C VAL A 218 -15.32 13.38 -6.62
N SER A 219 -15.70 12.15 -6.28
CA SER A 219 -15.91 11.07 -7.25
C SER A 219 -17.00 11.43 -8.25
N ALA A 220 -18.15 11.93 -7.80
CA ALA A 220 -19.24 12.39 -8.65
C ALA A 220 -18.82 13.56 -9.58
N HIS A 221 -17.93 14.43 -9.11
CA HIS A 221 -17.38 15.51 -9.94
C HIS A 221 -16.49 14.96 -11.07
N PHE A 222 -15.65 13.97 -10.80
CA PHE A 222 -14.86 13.29 -11.83
C PHE A 222 -15.73 12.57 -12.85
N ASP A 223 -16.79 11.88 -12.39
CA ASP A 223 -17.75 11.23 -13.28
C ASP A 223 -18.45 12.26 -14.18
N LYS A 224 -18.81 13.41 -13.61
CA LYS A 224 -19.43 14.50 -14.37
C LYS A 224 -18.49 15.08 -15.41
N ILE A 225 -17.23 15.36 -15.09
CA ILE A 225 -16.22 15.82 -16.06
C ILE A 225 -16.01 14.77 -17.15
N THR A 226 -15.94 13.49 -16.79
CA THR A 226 -15.79 12.41 -17.76
C THR A 226 -16.97 12.35 -18.71
N ASN A 227 -18.20 12.45 -18.19
CA ASN A 227 -19.41 12.51 -19.00
C ASN A 227 -19.44 13.74 -19.92
N MET A 228 -19.02 14.92 -19.42
CA MET A 228 -18.93 16.13 -20.24
C MET A 228 -17.89 15.99 -21.36
N ASN A 229 -16.75 15.35 -21.09
CA ASN A 229 -15.73 15.09 -22.11
C ASN A 229 -16.22 14.06 -23.15
N MET A 230 -17.02 13.09 -22.75
CA MET A 230 -17.68 12.15 -23.69
C MET A 230 -18.68 12.87 -24.59
N VAL A 231 -19.44 13.83 -24.06
CA VAL A 231 -20.41 14.63 -24.81
C VAL A 231 -19.72 15.60 -25.77
N SER A 232 -18.46 15.99 -25.53
CA SER A 232 -17.70 16.83 -26.47
C SER A 232 -17.39 16.12 -27.82
N ASP A 233 -17.41 14.77 -27.81
CA ASP A 233 -17.36 13.93 -29.02
C ASP A 233 -18.74 13.28 -29.25
N MET A 234 -19.67 14.09 -29.74
CA MET A 234 -21.08 13.72 -29.92
C MET A 234 -21.28 12.46 -30.77
N ASP A 235 -20.42 12.20 -31.72
CA ASP A 235 -20.53 11.04 -32.61
C ASP A 235 -20.17 9.74 -31.86
N LYS A 236 -19.19 9.79 -30.97
CA LYS A 236 -18.85 8.65 -30.11
C LYS A 236 -19.88 8.42 -29.03
N PHE A 237 -20.41 9.49 -28.40
CA PHE A 237 -21.43 9.40 -27.37
C PHE A 237 -22.72 8.78 -27.94
N THR A 238 -23.16 9.23 -29.11
CA THR A 238 -24.37 8.68 -29.78
C THR A 238 -24.17 7.21 -30.12
N LYS A 239 -22.97 6.80 -30.60
CA LYS A 239 -22.65 5.40 -30.87
C LYS A 239 -22.62 4.56 -29.59
N PHE A 240 -22.09 5.09 -28.48
CA PHE A 240 -22.04 4.38 -27.20
C PHE A 240 -23.44 4.20 -26.61
N GLN A 241 -24.26 5.25 -26.57
CA GLN A 241 -25.65 5.18 -26.11
C GLN A 241 -26.49 4.22 -26.95
N THR A 242 -26.29 4.20 -28.26
CA THR A 242 -26.97 3.24 -29.15
C THR A 242 -26.55 1.81 -28.86
N ALA A 243 -25.25 1.57 -28.62
CA ALA A 243 -24.74 0.24 -28.26
C ALA A 243 -25.23 -0.23 -26.89
N GLU A 244 -25.32 0.65 -25.90
CA GLU A 244 -25.85 0.33 -24.56
C GLU A 244 -27.35 0.04 -24.57
N ALA A 245 -28.13 0.81 -25.33
CA ALA A 245 -29.56 0.57 -25.53
C ALA A 245 -29.84 -0.77 -26.24
N ILE A 246 -28.95 -1.21 -27.14
CA ILE A 246 -29.03 -2.52 -27.80
C ILE A 246 -28.63 -3.65 -26.83
N GLY A 247 -27.71 -3.39 -25.90
CA GLY A 247 -27.22 -4.39 -24.91
C GLY A 247 -28.20 -4.68 -23.79
N GLN A 248 -29.07 -3.75 -23.43
CA GLN A 248 -30.10 -3.93 -22.39
C GLN A 248 -31.37 -4.59 -23.00
N LYS A 249 -31.36 -5.92 -23.00
CA LYS A 249 -32.59 -6.69 -23.27
C LYS A 249 -33.65 -6.37 -22.21
N GLY A 250 -34.60 -5.50 -22.54
CA GLY A 250 -35.75 -5.26 -21.67
C GLY A 250 -36.53 -3.97 -21.88
N THR A 251 -36.04 -3.02 -22.63
CA THR A 251 -36.83 -1.83 -22.98
C THR A 251 -37.29 -1.94 -24.44
N ALA A 252 -38.60 -2.02 -24.65
CA ALA A 252 -39.21 -2.04 -25.96
C ALA A 252 -38.96 -0.71 -26.68
N ILE A 253 -37.78 -0.57 -27.27
CA ILE A 253 -37.51 0.48 -28.25
C ILE A 253 -38.21 0.01 -29.51
N ASN A 254 -39.25 0.77 -29.89
CA ASN A 254 -40.03 0.51 -31.09
C ASN A 254 -39.08 0.28 -32.28
N GLU A 255 -39.19 -0.92 -32.92
CA GLU A 255 -38.38 -1.31 -34.09
C GLU A 255 -38.41 -0.24 -35.20
N GLY A 256 -39.43 0.61 -35.24
CA GLY A 256 -39.57 1.72 -36.16
C GLY A 256 -38.62 2.88 -35.92
N MET A 257 -38.21 3.13 -34.66
CA MET A 257 -37.27 4.21 -34.33
C MET A 257 -35.83 3.82 -34.67
N MET A 258 -35.51 2.54 -34.53
CA MET A 258 -34.21 1.97 -34.87
C MET A 258 -34.00 1.92 -36.39
N MET A 259 -35.03 1.56 -37.12
CA MET A 259 -35.02 1.55 -38.59
C MET A 259 -34.94 2.95 -39.16
N GLY A 260 -35.60 3.94 -38.53
CA GLY A 260 -35.54 5.36 -38.91
C GLY A 260 -34.14 5.98 -38.72
N MET A 261 -33.43 5.63 -37.61
CA MET A 261 -32.05 6.07 -37.39
C MET A 261 -31.06 5.44 -38.36
N MET A 262 -31.22 4.15 -38.67
CA MET A 262 -30.37 3.41 -39.59
C MET A 262 -30.56 3.87 -41.03
N MET A 263 -31.79 4.20 -41.42
CA MET A 263 -32.12 4.73 -42.74
C MET A 263 -31.60 6.19 -42.94
N ASN A 264 -31.62 7.00 -41.88
CA ASN A 264 -31.08 8.36 -41.92
C ASN A 264 -29.55 8.37 -42.03
N GLN A 265 -28.89 7.35 -41.46
CA GLN A 265 -27.43 7.17 -41.51
C GLN A 265 -26.96 6.66 -42.89
N LEU A 266 -27.76 5.82 -43.55
CA LEU A 266 -27.50 5.37 -44.91
C LEU A 266 -27.74 6.48 -45.94
N GLN A 267 -28.71 7.34 -45.72
CA GLN A 267 -29.00 8.49 -46.60
C GLN A 267 -27.94 9.58 -46.52
N ASN A 268 -27.28 9.75 -45.34
CA ASN A 268 -26.17 10.68 -45.18
C ASN A 268 -24.82 10.16 -45.77
N GLN A 269 -24.68 8.88 -46.00
CA GLN A 269 -23.51 8.32 -46.65
C GLN A 269 -23.53 8.42 -48.18
N SER A 270 -24.71 8.54 -48.78
CA SER A 270 -24.82 8.69 -50.24
C SER A 270 -24.71 10.14 -50.74
N ASN A 271 -24.71 11.15 -49.85
CA ASN A 271 -24.61 12.57 -50.23
C ASN A 271 -23.23 13.20 -49.98
N ASN A 272 -22.19 12.45 -49.68
CA ASN A 272 -20.85 12.98 -49.39
C ASN A 272 -19.91 12.94 -50.60
N GLN A 273 -20.44 13.19 -51.80
CA GLN A 273 -19.65 13.59 -52.96
C GLN A 273 -20.24 14.90 -53.50
N SER A 274 -19.90 16.02 -52.89
CA SER A 274 -19.70 17.32 -53.52
C SER A 274 -19.73 18.48 -52.50
N ASN A 275 -18.66 19.29 -52.55
CA ASN A 275 -18.55 20.71 -52.18
C ASN A 275 -18.52 21.15 -50.71
N ASN A 276 -17.35 21.50 -50.34
CA ASN A 276 -16.81 22.70 -49.69
C ASN A 276 -17.79 23.89 -49.62
N GLN A 277 -18.66 23.91 -48.54
CA GLN A 277 -19.29 25.12 -47.96
C GLN A 277 -20.06 24.69 -46.70
N ASN A 278 -19.73 25.37 -45.54
CA ASN A 278 -20.56 25.58 -44.37
C ASN A 278 -20.07 25.00 -43.05
N ALA A 279 -19.15 25.77 -42.45
CA ALA A 279 -18.90 25.67 -41.00
C ALA A 279 -20.16 25.99 -40.17
N THR A 280 -21.07 26.79 -40.72
CA THR A 280 -22.35 27.22 -40.11
C THR A 280 -23.39 26.08 -40.05
N ASP A 281 -23.43 25.24 -41.08
CA ASP A 281 -24.39 24.09 -41.10
C ASP A 281 -24.00 23.00 -40.12
N ASP A 282 -22.71 22.81 -39.87
CA ASP A 282 -22.20 21.85 -38.88
C ASP A 282 -22.55 22.26 -37.45
N ILE A 283 -22.45 23.55 -37.12
CA ILE A 283 -22.80 24.08 -35.79
C ILE A 283 -24.32 24.02 -35.55
N THR A 284 -25.12 24.34 -36.59
CA THR A 284 -26.58 24.23 -36.52
C THR A 284 -27.04 22.80 -36.26
N SER A 285 -26.42 21.83 -36.91
CA SER A 285 -26.69 20.42 -36.72
C SER A 285 -26.33 19.97 -35.31
N LYS A 286 -25.22 20.45 -34.74
CA LYS A 286 -24.79 20.16 -33.36
C LYS A 286 -25.72 20.78 -32.32
N LEU A 287 -26.22 22.01 -32.55
CA LEU A 287 -27.20 22.67 -31.69
C LEU A 287 -28.54 21.93 -31.69
N GLN A 288 -28.96 21.41 -32.82
CA GLN A 288 -30.20 20.64 -32.94
C GLN A 288 -30.12 19.29 -32.19
N LYS A 289 -28.98 18.61 -32.31
CA LYS A 289 -28.70 17.37 -31.53
C LYS A 289 -28.68 17.65 -30.03
N LEU A 290 -28.03 18.76 -29.60
CA LEU A 290 -27.98 19.15 -28.19
C LEU A 290 -29.39 19.43 -27.62
N LYS A 291 -30.25 20.03 -28.40
CA LYS A 291 -31.65 20.29 -28.04
C LYS A 291 -32.43 18.97 -27.86
N THR A 292 -32.26 18.02 -28.76
CA THR A 292 -32.90 16.70 -28.68
C THR A 292 -32.45 15.92 -27.42
N LEU A 293 -31.17 16.01 -27.04
CA LEU A 293 -30.64 15.38 -25.83
C LEU A 293 -31.28 16.00 -24.57
N PHE A 294 -31.48 17.31 -24.54
CA PHE A 294 -32.13 17.99 -23.43
C PHE A 294 -33.62 17.62 -23.33
N GLU A 295 -34.34 17.62 -24.48
CA GLU A 295 -35.76 17.24 -24.54
C GLU A 295 -36.02 15.78 -24.12
N ASN A 296 -35.03 14.91 -24.36
CA ASN A 296 -35.10 13.50 -23.93
C ASN A 296 -34.61 13.27 -22.48
N GLY A 297 -34.28 14.33 -21.73
CA GLY A 297 -33.84 14.23 -20.33
C GLY A 297 -32.45 13.63 -20.14
N LEU A 298 -31.64 13.54 -21.19
CA LEU A 298 -30.30 12.93 -21.18
C LEU A 298 -29.21 13.88 -20.68
N ILE A 299 -29.48 15.21 -20.68
CA ILE A 299 -28.62 16.26 -20.13
C ILE A 299 -29.45 17.24 -19.30
N ASP A 300 -28.86 17.80 -18.26
CA ASP A 300 -29.51 18.79 -17.42
C ASP A 300 -29.51 20.21 -18.03
N GLU A 301 -30.29 21.13 -17.44
CA GLU A 301 -30.42 22.51 -17.94
C GLU A 301 -29.09 23.28 -17.90
N THR A 302 -28.24 23.01 -16.94
CA THR A 302 -26.92 23.66 -16.78
C THR A 302 -25.96 23.16 -17.84
N GLU A 303 -25.96 21.88 -18.13
CA GLU A 303 -25.15 21.24 -19.17
C GLU A 303 -25.57 21.74 -20.56
N PHE A 304 -26.87 21.80 -20.80
CA PHE A 304 -27.42 22.33 -22.03
C PHE A 304 -26.99 23.80 -22.29
N LYS A 305 -27.11 24.68 -21.28
CA LYS A 305 -26.70 26.09 -21.37
C LYS A 305 -25.22 26.24 -21.63
N THR A 306 -24.38 25.49 -20.94
CA THR A 306 -22.92 25.55 -21.08
C THR A 306 -22.48 25.11 -22.47
N LYS A 307 -22.97 23.97 -22.96
CA LYS A 307 -22.62 23.47 -24.31
C LYS A 307 -23.19 24.31 -25.43
N LYS A 308 -24.37 24.87 -25.24
CA LYS A 308 -24.94 25.84 -26.20
C LYS A 308 -24.07 27.09 -26.34
N ALA A 309 -23.58 27.63 -25.22
CA ALA A 309 -22.70 28.81 -25.24
C ALA A 309 -21.35 28.51 -25.93
N GLU A 310 -20.75 27.33 -25.68
CA GLU A 310 -19.52 26.91 -26.34
C GLU A 310 -19.68 26.74 -27.86
N LEU A 311 -20.82 26.22 -28.32
CA LEU A 311 -21.09 26.06 -29.76
C LEU A 311 -21.36 27.39 -30.44
N ILE A 312 -22.02 28.31 -29.74
CA ILE A 312 -22.30 29.69 -30.28
C ILE A 312 -21.01 30.50 -30.32
N ASN A 313 -20.10 30.38 -29.38
CA ASN A 313 -18.81 31.10 -29.40
C ASN A 313 -17.84 30.61 -30.50
N LYS A 314 -18.17 29.52 -31.19
CA LYS A 314 -17.42 28.99 -32.34
C LYS A 314 -18.00 29.40 -33.68
N LEU A 315 -19.08 30.20 -33.70
CA LEU A 315 -19.65 30.91 -34.86
C LEU A 315 -18.85 32.16 -35.16
#